data_07f613f4eb5e2655bb82d7fd6e93c22a
#
_entry.id   07f613f4eb5e2655bb82d7fd6e93c22a
#
_cell.length_a   1.000
_cell.length_b   1.000
_cell.length_c   1.000
_cell.angle_alpha   90.00
_cell.angle_beta   90.00
_cell.angle_gamma   90.00
#
_symmetry.space_group_name_H-M   'P 1'
#
loop_
_entity.id
_entity.type
_entity.pdbx_description
1 polymer ?
#
loop_
_entity_poly.entity_id
_entity_poly.type
_entity_poly.pdbx_seq_one_letter_code
_entity_poly.pdbx_strand_id
1 'polypeptide(L)'
;MLRQAKGSTPDQGPAIPETDTVALHRAFLDTIDSQGITADRLKKIHAHITTASLVLYLMSLGFLAITGYAFISGFGTVMGLPVFAIVFMLSSTGAFVRAWGLAFRSWQIEHARLGGVRSFVASWALWIPWYVSAKDIERSILGARSLTHSKTVSSTTGMPSMAEDTPHE
;
A
#
# COMPACT_ATOMS: atom_id res chain seq x y z
N MET A 1 31.67 0.18 24.92
CA MET A 1 30.98 -1.11 24.72
C MET A 1 29.55 -0.83 24.29
N LEU A 2 29.30 -0.79 22.97
CA LEU A 2 27.98 -0.56 22.40
C LEU A 2 27.29 -1.92 22.27
N ARG A 3 26.26 -2.15 23.06
CA ARG A 3 25.39 -3.30 23.00
C ARG A 3 24.50 -3.14 21.73
N GLN A 4 24.82 -3.86 20.67
CA GLN A 4 23.93 -4.02 19.52
C GLN A 4 22.62 -4.65 20.01
N ALA A 5 21.56 -3.87 19.99
CA ALA A 5 20.20 -4.40 20.11
C ALA A 5 19.97 -5.28 18.88
N LYS A 6 19.95 -6.60 19.12
CA LYS A 6 19.60 -7.63 18.13
C LYS A 6 18.17 -7.34 17.71
N GLY A 7 18.01 -6.70 16.54
CA GLY A 7 16.72 -6.45 15.93
C GLY A 7 16.03 -7.79 15.70
N SER A 8 15.05 -8.10 16.53
CA SER A 8 14.10 -9.16 16.25
C SER A 8 13.39 -8.78 14.94
N THR A 9 13.68 -9.51 13.89
CA THR A 9 12.88 -9.50 12.67
C THR A 9 11.43 -9.72 13.10
N PRO A 10 10.47 -8.84 12.77
CA PRO A 10 9.09 -9.10 13.08
C PRO A 10 8.73 -10.44 12.43
N ASP A 11 8.24 -11.35 13.26
CA ASP A 11 7.73 -12.66 12.84
C ASP A 11 6.72 -12.40 11.71
N GLN A 12 7.12 -12.69 10.48
CA GLN A 12 6.23 -12.60 9.34
C GLN A 12 5.27 -13.77 9.50
N GLY A 13 4.15 -13.53 10.13
CA GLY A 13 3.05 -14.49 10.19
C GLY A 13 2.75 -15.06 8.80
N PRO A 14 2.06 -16.21 8.72
CA PRO A 14 1.82 -16.91 7.46
C PRO A 14 1.24 -15.94 6.41
N ALA A 15 1.81 -15.95 5.22
CA ALA A 15 1.40 -15.05 4.14
C ALA A 15 -0.10 -15.22 3.86
N ILE A 16 -0.86 -14.15 4.09
CA ILE A 16 -2.31 -14.15 3.85
C ILE A 16 -2.53 -14.23 2.33
N PRO A 17 -3.29 -15.21 1.83
CA PRO A 17 -3.57 -15.30 0.41
C PRO A 17 -4.34 -14.06 -0.06
N GLU A 18 -3.91 -13.47 -1.18
CA GLU A 18 -4.48 -12.22 -1.74
C GLU A 18 -5.98 -12.35 -2.08
N THR A 19 -6.48 -13.57 -2.20
CA THR A 19 -7.89 -13.88 -2.45
C THR A 19 -8.79 -13.71 -1.22
N ASP A 20 -8.24 -13.77 0.00
CA ASP A 20 -9.03 -13.57 1.23
C ASP A 20 -9.08 -12.08 1.60
N THR A 21 -10.00 -11.36 0.95
CA THR A 21 -10.20 -9.93 1.19
C THR A 21 -10.55 -9.59 2.65
N VAL A 22 -11.27 -10.46 3.33
CA VAL A 22 -11.65 -10.26 4.74
C VAL A 22 -10.43 -10.35 5.66
N ALA A 23 -9.54 -11.33 5.41
CA ALA A 23 -8.29 -11.44 6.16
C ALA A 23 -7.37 -10.23 5.93
N LEU A 24 -7.33 -9.69 4.69
CA LEU A 24 -6.57 -8.49 4.37
C LEU A 24 -7.13 -7.23 5.05
N HIS A 25 -8.46 -7.09 5.15
CA HIS A 25 -9.08 -6.00 5.90
C HIS A 25 -8.79 -6.13 7.41
N ARG A 26 -8.89 -7.33 7.96
CA ARG A 26 -8.59 -7.60 9.38
C ARG A 26 -7.14 -7.24 9.70
N ALA A 27 -6.18 -7.71 8.92
CA ALA A 27 -4.76 -7.39 9.10
C ALA A 27 -4.49 -5.88 9.05
N PHE A 28 -5.19 -5.14 8.20
CA PHE A 28 -5.10 -3.68 8.13
C PHE A 28 -5.65 -3.03 9.41
N LEU A 29 -6.83 -3.44 9.87
CA LEU A 29 -7.44 -2.93 11.10
C LEU A 29 -6.59 -3.23 12.32
N ASP A 30 -6.09 -4.46 12.45
CA ASP A 30 -5.20 -4.87 13.55
C ASP A 30 -3.92 -4.03 13.58
N THR A 31 -3.37 -3.68 12.39
CA THR A 31 -2.21 -2.81 12.29
C THR A 31 -2.52 -1.38 12.77
N ILE A 32 -3.67 -0.82 12.38
CA ILE A 32 -4.09 0.51 12.81
C ILE A 32 -4.36 0.54 14.33
N ASP A 33 -5.10 -0.44 14.82
CA ASP A 33 -5.49 -0.50 16.23
C ASP A 33 -4.27 -0.76 17.13
N SER A 34 -3.32 -1.62 16.72
CA SER A 34 -2.09 -1.87 17.46
C SER A 34 -1.15 -0.66 17.54
N GLN A 35 -1.19 0.21 16.52
CA GLN A 35 -0.40 1.43 16.49
C GLN A 35 -1.13 2.66 17.05
N GLY A 36 -2.39 2.51 17.48
CA GLY A 36 -3.22 3.59 17.98
C GLY A 36 -3.42 4.74 16.94
N ILE A 37 -3.48 4.40 15.65
CA ILE A 37 -3.61 5.39 14.58
C ILE A 37 -5.07 5.83 14.48
N THR A 38 -5.32 7.12 14.74
CA THR A 38 -6.63 7.73 14.55
C THR A 38 -6.93 8.00 13.06
N ALA A 39 -8.20 8.11 12.70
CA ALA A 39 -8.62 8.43 11.33
C ALA A 39 -8.02 9.75 10.82
N ASP A 40 -7.91 10.77 11.68
CA ASP A 40 -7.29 12.05 11.33
C ASP A 40 -5.79 11.91 11.04
N ARG A 41 -5.09 11.09 11.81
CA ARG A 41 -3.67 10.80 11.57
C ARG A 41 -3.51 10.03 10.27
N LEU A 42 -4.37 9.07 9.99
CA LEU A 42 -4.37 8.30 8.75
C LEU A 42 -4.61 9.20 7.53
N LYS A 43 -5.55 10.16 7.64
CA LYS A 43 -5.77 11.18 6.60
C LYS A 43 -4.52 12.01 6.32
N LYS A 44 -3.82 12.47 7.37
CA LYS A 44 -2.58 13.23 7.22
C LYS A 44 -1.49 12.40 6.53
N ILE A 45 -1.34 11.13 6.93
CA ILE A 45 -0.41 10.19 6.31
C ILE A 45 -0.77 9.98 4.83
N HIS A 46 -2.04 9.74 4.52
CA HIS A 46 -2.52 9.58 3.15
C HIS A 46 -2.21 10.82 2.29
N ALA A 47 -2.55 12.02 2.76
CA ALA A 47 -2.27 13.25 2.04
C ALA A 47 -0.77 13.45 1.78
N HIS A 48 0.07 13.16 2.77
CA HIS A 48 1.52 13.26 2.63
C HIS A 48 2.08 12.25 1.60
N ILE A 49 1.62 11.00 1.65
CA ILE A 49 2.02 9.96 0.69
C ILE A 49 1.57 10.32 -0.72
N THR A 50 0.33 10.81 -0.89
CA THR A 50 -0.23 11.24 -2.18
C THR A 50 0.59 12.40 -2.76
N THR A 51 0.88 13.43 -1.96
CA THR A 51 1.71 14.56 -2.39
C THR A 51 3.11 14.08 -2.80
N ALA A 52 3.76 13.26 -1.97
CA ALA A 52 5.09 12.74 -2.27
C ALA A 52 5.11 11.91 -3.56
N SER A 53 4.09 11.08 -3.77
CA SER A 53 3.96 10.29 -5.00
C SER A 53 3.82 11.18 -6.24
N LEU A 54 2.95 12.20 -6.18
CA LEU A 54 2.75 13.14 -7.29
C LEU A 54 4.02 13.92 -7.61
N VAL A 55 4.74 14.41 -6.60
CA VAL A 55 6.03 15.10 -6.79
C VAL A 55 7.04 14.18 -7.48
N LEU A 56 7.14 12.92 -7.06
CA LEU A 56 8.05 11.97 -7.69
C LEU A 56 7.65 11.62 -9.13
N TYR A 57 6.36 11.55 -9.46
CA TYR A 57 5.90 11.39 -10.84
C TYR A 57 6.30 12.60 -11.70
N LEU A 58 6.10 13.83 -11.20
CA LEU A 58 6.50 15.05 -11.89
C LEU A 58 8.02 15.11 -12.09
N MET A 59 8.81 14.73 -11.08
CA MET A 59 10.26 14.64 -11.20
C MET A 59 10.68 13.60 -12.25
N SER A 60 10.05 12.42 -12.24
CA SER A 60 10.32 11.38 -13.24
C SER A 60 10.03 11.87 -14.66
N LEU A 61 8.89 12.53 -14.86
CA LEU A 61 8.51 13.12 -16.14
C LEU A 61 9.46 14.23 -16.56
N GLY A 62 9.90 15.09 -15.63
CA GLY A 62 10.88 16.14 -15.86
C GLY A 62 12.23 15.57 -16.33
N PHE A 63 12.75 14.55 -15.67
CA PHE A 63 13.98 13.88 -16.11
C PHE A 63 13.84 13.26 -17.50
N LEU A 64 12.69 12.65 -17.79
CA LEU A 64 12.42 12.07 -19.10
C LEU A 64 12.35 13.16 -20.19
N ALA A 65 11.70 14.29 -19.91
CA ALA A 65 11.61 15.42 -20.81
C ALA A 65 12.99 16.04 -21.11
N ILE A 66 13.82 16.24 -20.08
CA ILE A 66 15.20 16.75 -20.23
C ILE A 66 16.02 15.78 -21.08
N THR A 67 15.91 14.48 -20.82
CA THR A 67 16.62 13.46 -21.61
C THR A 67 16.18 13.50 -23.09
N GLY A 68 14.87 13.56 -23.33
CA GLY A 68 14.32 13.66 -24.69
C GLY A 68 14.76 14.92 -25.41
N TYR A 69 14.72 16.07 -24.74
CA TYR A 69 15.18 17.34 -25.29
C TYR A 69 16.67 17.30 -25.66
N ALA A 70 17.52 16.78 -24.74
CA ALA A 70 18.95 16.66 -25.00
C ALA A 70 19.24 15.74 -26.18
N PHE A 71 18.44 14.70 -26.38
CA PHE A 71 18.57 13.79 -27.50
C PHE A 71 18.20 14.47 -28.85
N ILE A 72 17.08 15.20 -28.86
CA ILE A 72 16.55 15.86 -30.07
C ILE A 72 17.43 17.06 -30.46
N SER A 73 17.92 17.84 -29.49
CA SER A 73 18.73 19.03 -29.73
C SER A 73 20.17 18.76 -30.24
N GLY A 74 20.57 17.50 -30.31
CA GLY A 74 21.93 17.12 -30.68
C GLY A 74 23.00 17.58 -29.70
N PHE A 75 22.61 18.18 -28.56
CA PHE A 75 23.52 18.68 -27.53
C PHE A 75 24.44 17.57 -27.00
N GLY A 76 24.10 16.37 -27.33
CA GLY A 76 24.76 15.20 -26.85
C GLY A 76 25.94 14.67 -27.59
N THR A 77 26.19 15.13 -28.78
CA THR A 77 27.35 14.68 -29.54
C THR A 77 28.67 15.34 -29.07
N VAL A 78 28.55 16.45 -28.33
CA VAL A 78 29.71 17.26 -27.91
C VAL A 78 30.21 16.95 -26.51
N MET A 79 29.37 16.45 -25.59
CA MET A 79 29.71 16.35 -24.16
C MET A 79 29.45 14.99 -23.47
N GLY A 80 29.69 13.87 -24.12
CA GLY A 80 29.59 12.56 -23.44
C GLY A 80 28.15 12.15 -23.12
N LEU A 81 27.23 12.46 -24.01
CA LEU A 81 25.78 12.22 -23.92
C LEU A 81 25.34 10.85 -23.40
N PRO A 82 25.98 9.72 -23.78
CA PRO A 82 25.48 8.45 -23.33
C PRO A 82 25.47 8.35 -21.79
N VAL A 83 26.45 8.92 -21.12
CA VAL A 83 26.53 8.85 -19.65
C VAL A 83 25.42 9.68 -19.01
N PHE A 84 25.21 10.92 -19.45
CA PHE A 84 24.13 11.77 -18.92
C PHE A 84 22.74 11.18 -19.20
N ALA A 85 22.50 10.67 -20.40
CA ALA A 85 21.24 10.01 -20.75
C ALA A 85 20.98 8.79 -19.86
N ILE A 86 21.97 7.95 -19.61
CA ILE A 86 21.86 6.80 -18.73
C ILE A 86 21.54 7.23 -17.30
N VAL A 87 22.25 8.23 -16.76
CA VAL A 87 22.03 8.73 -15.40
C VAL A 87 20.60 9.28 -15.25
N PHE A 88 20.14 10.09 -16.21
CA PHE A 88 18.78 10.64 -16.16
C PHE A 88 17.72 9.58 -16.34
N MET A 89 17.92 8.59 -17.22
CA MET A 89 16.99 7.46 -17.36
C MET A 89 16.91 6.62 -16.09
N LEU A 90 18.04 6.31 -15.45
CA LEU A 90 18.06 5.59 -14.18
C LEU A 90 17.39 6.39 -13.06
N SER A 91 17.62 7.70 -12.99
CA SER A 91 16.99 8.61 -12.03
C SER A 91 15.48 8.68 -12.24
N SER A 92 15.03 8.81 -13.50
CA SER A 92 13.60 8.80 -13.85
C SER A 92 12.94 7.48 -13.46
N THR A 93 13.56 6.35 -13.81
CA THR A 93 13.05 5.03 -13.45
C THR A 93 12.97 4.85 -11.92
N GLY A 94 14.01 5.26 -11.20
CA GLY A 94 14.04 5.19 -9.73
C GLY A 94 12.95 6.06 -9.08
N ALA A 95 12.74 7.27 -9.58
CA ALA A 95 11.68 8.16 -9.12
C ALA A 95 10.30 7.57 -9.43
N PHE A 96 10.10 7.01 -10.63
CA PHE A 96 8.86 6.37 -11.03
C PHE A 96 8.52 5.17 -10.15
N VAL A 97 9.46 4.25 -9.92
CA VAL A 97 9.24 3.07 -9.07
C VAL A 97 8.88 3.47 -7.64
N ARG A 98 9.54 4.50 -7.10
CA ARG A 98 9.19 5.03 -5.77
C ARG A 98 7.81 5.68 -5.75
N ALA A 99 7.48 6.49 -6.75
CA ALA A 99 6.16 7.10 -6.89
C ALA A 99 5.06 6.04 -6.93
N TRP A 100 5.27 5.00 -7.72
CA TRP A 100 4.35 3.87 -7.86
C TRP A 100 4.17 3.10 -6.54
N GLY A 101 5.25 2.86 -5.80
CA GLY A 101 5.18 2.23 -4.46
C GLY A 101 4.41 3.08 -3.45
N LEU A 102 4.53 4.41 -3.50
CA LEU A 102 3.74 5.32 -2.66
C LEU A 102 2.27 5.36 -3.10
N ALA A 103 1.99 5.36 -4.41
CA ALA A 103 0.63 5.27 -4.93
C ALA A 103 -0.07 3.99 -4.48
N PHE A 104 0.65 2.86 -4.48
CA PHE A 104 0.13 1.60 -3.95
C PHE A 104 -0.22 1.69 -2.46
N ARG A 105 0.61 2.31 -1.64
CA ARG A 105 0.32 2.53 -0.20
C ARG A 105 -0.88 3.46 0.00
N SER A 106 -1.00 4.53 -0.79
CA SER A 106 -2.17 5.41 -0.78
C SER A 106 -3.45 4.62 -1.07
N TRP A 107 -3.41 3.76 -2.08
CA TRP A 107 -4.51 2.88 -2.45
C TRP A 107 -4.88 1.88 -1.33
N GLN A 108 -3.89 1.31 -0.62
CA GLN A 108 -4.15 0.43 0.53
C GLN A 108 -4.90 1.14 1.65
N ILE A 109 -4.56 2.40 1.93
CA ILE A 109 -5.25 3.22 2.95
C ILE A 109 -6.68 3.51 2.49
N GLU A 110 -6.88 3.87 1.23
CA GLU A 110 -8.18 4.19 0.64
C GLU A 110 -9.15 3.00 0.69
N HIS A 111 -8.64 1.80 0.45
CA HIS A 111 -9.45 0.57 0.44
C HIS A 111 -9.44 -0.17 1.79
N ALA A 112 -8.80 0.40 2.82
CA ALA A 112 -8.68 -0.18 4.16
C ALA A 112 -8.24 -1.65 4.16
N ARG A 113 -7.26 -2.04 3.30
CA ARG A 113 -6.76 -3.41 3.22
C ARG A 113 -5.26 -3.48 2.97
N LEU A 114 -4.61 -4.48 3.53
CA LEU A 114 -3.22 -4.81 3.22
C LEU A 114 -3.16 -5.79 2.03
N GLY A 115 -2.13 -5.63 1.17
CA GLY A 115 -1.99 -6.47 -0.03
C GLY A 115 -2.85 -5.97 -1.21
N GLY A 116 -3.16 -6.85 -2.15
CA GLY A 116 -3.94 -6.49 -3.34
C GLY A 116 -3.11 -5.92 -4.49
N VAL A 117 -1.83 -6.29 -4.58
CA VAL A 117 -0.93 -5.84 -5.65
C VAL A 117 -1.52 -6.15 -7.03
N ARG A 118 -2.09 -7.33 -7.23
CA ARG A 118 -2.71 -7.73 -8.51
C ARG A 118 -3.86 -6.79 -8.89
N SER A 119 -4.73 -6.47 -7.92
CA SER A 119 -5.87 -5.58 -8.15
C SER A 119 -5.40 -4.16 -8.48
N PHE A 120 -4.36 -3.67 -7.80
CA PHE A 120 -3.77 -2.36 -8.06
C PHE A 120 -3.11 -2.31 -9.44
N VAL A 121 -2.31 -3.32 -9.81
CA VAL A 121 -1.64 -3.38 -11.12
C VAL A 121 -2.64 -3.49 -12.26
N ALA A 122 -3.72 -4.25 -12.09
CA ALA A 122 -4.77 -4.41 -13.11
C ALA A 122 -5.53 -3.10 -13.39
N SER A 123 -5.54 -2.17 -12.45
CA SER A 123 -6.28 -0.91 -12.55
C SER A 123 -5.31 0.26 -12.76
N TRP A 124 -4.81 0.42 -13.97
CA TRP A 124 -3.84 1.47 -14.33
C TRP A 124 -4.28 2.89 -13.95
N ALA A 125 -5.59 3.17 -13.94
CA ALA A 125 -6.14 4.45 -13.51
C ALA A 125 -5.85 4.76 -12.03
N LEU A 126 -5.58 3.75 -11.20
CA LEU A 126 -5.26 3.89 -9.78
C LEU A 126 -3.77 4.16 -9.52
N TRP A 127 -2.93 4.15 -10.56
CA TRP A 127 -1.49 4.41 -10.40
C TRP A 127 -1.21 5.87 -10.06
N ILE A 128 -2.13 6.78 -10.44
CA ILE A 128 -2.06 8.19 -10.05
C ILE A 128 -2.94 8.37 -8.82
N PRO A 129 -2.37 8.60 -7.63
CA PRO A 129 -3.15 8.76 -6.42
C PRO A 129 -3.89 10.11 -6.44
N TRP A 130 -5.15 10.10 -6.06
CA TRP A 130 -5.98 11.28 -5.91
C TRP A 130 -6.19 11.59 -4.43
N TYR A 131 -6.45 12.86 -4.14
CA TYR A 131 -6.81 13.25 -2.78
C TYR A 131 -8.19 12.72 -2.42
N VAL A 132 -8.24 11.90 -1.38
CA VAL A 132 -9.48 11.31 -0.86
C VAL A 132 -9.94 12.09 0.36
N SER A 133 -11.26 12.24 0.50
CA SER A 133 -11.87 12.91 1.65
C SER A 133 -11.67 12.08 2.92
N ALA A 134 -11.53 12.76 4.09
CA ALA A 134 -11.51 12.07 5.38
C ALA A 134 -12.73 11.20 5.61
N LYS A 135 -13.90 11.64 5.13
CA LYS A 135 -15.16 10.90 5.23
C LYS A 135 -15.13 9.58 4.44
N ASP A 136 -14.44 9.57 3.30
CA ASP A 136 -14.33 8.36 2.49
C ASP A 136 -13.38 7.35 3.12
N ILE A 137 -12.25 7.81 3.70
CA ILE A 137 -11.35 6.95 4.48
C ILE A 137 -12.07 6.36 5.69
N GLU A 138 -12.82 7.18 6.43
CA GLU A 138 -13.59 6.72 7.58
C GLU A 138 -14.67 5.71 7.16
N ARG A 139 -15.37 5.97 6.05
CA ARG A 139 -16.35 5.03 5.49
C ARG A 139 -15.72 3.69 5.09
N SER A 140 -14.53 3.72 4.50
CA SER A 140 -13.79 2.51 4.14
C SER A 140 -13.39 1.69 5.37
N ILE A 141 -12.94 2.35 6.45
CA ILE A 141 -12.60 1.71 7.72
C ILE A 141 -13.86 1.09 8.37
N LEU A 142 -14.97 1.82 8.41
CA LEU A 142 -16.22 1.31 8.95
C LEU A 142 -16.74 0.13 8.14
N GLY A 143 -16.66 0.19 6.82
CA GLY A 143 -17.00 -0.91 5.91
C GLY A 143 -16.14 -2.14 6.17
N ALA A 144 -14.84 -1.98 6.33
CA ALA A 144 -13.91 -3.06 6.66
C ALA A 144 -14.24 -3.70 8.03
N ARG A 145 -14.55 -2.90 9.05
CA ARG A 145 -14.96 -3.40 10.38
C ARG A 145 -16.26 -4.19 10.31
N SER A 146 -17.26 -3.75 9.57
CA SER A 146 -18.53 -4.46 9.43
C SER A 146 -18.36 -5.83 8.74
N LEU A 147 -17.54 -5.90 7.70
CA LEU A 147 -17.23 -7.15 7.00
C LEU A 147 -16.51 -8.18 7.89
N THR A 148 -15.55 -7.71 8.69
CA THR A 148 -14.82 -8.59 9.62
C THR A 148 -15.70 -9.12 10.74
N HIS A 149 -16.62 -8.31 11.26
CA HIS A 149 -17.53 -8.71 12.33
C HIS A 149 -18.57 -9.72 11.84
N SER A 150 -19.17 -9.52 10.67
CA SER A 150 -20.16 -10.42 10.08
C SER A 150 -19.62 -11.84 9.89
N LYS A 151 -18.38 -11.99 9.41
CA LYS A 151 -17.78 -13.32 9.19
C LYS A 151 -17.48 -14.05 10.51
N THR A 152 -17.15 -13.32 11.58
CA THR A 152 -16.89 -13.91 12.91
C THR A 152 -18.17 -14.50 13.51
N VAL A 153 -19.30 -13.83 13.40
CA VAL A 153 -20.61 -14.30 13.90
C VAL A 153 -21.05 -15.56 13.16
N SER A 154 -20.88 -15.61 11.83
CA SER A 154 -21.28 -16.78 11.02
C SER A 154 -20.46 -18.04 11.34
N SER A 155 -19.20 -17.89 11.75
CA SER A 155 -18.35 -19.03 12.10
C SER A 155 -18.65 -19.60 13.51
N THR A 156 -19.20 -18.80 14.41
CA THR A 156 -19.51 -19.22 15.77
C THR A 156 -20.86 -19.96 15.87
N THR A 157 -21.80 -19.70 14.95
CA THR A 157 -23.12 -20.34 14.93
C THR A 157 -23.09 -21.76 14.35
N GLY A 158 -21.99 -22.19 13.76
CA GLY A 158 -21.82 -23.51 13.13
C GLY A 158 -21.23 -24.60 14.04
N MET A 159 -21.05 -24.39 15.35
CA MET A 159 -20.67 -25.47 16.24
C MET A 159 -21.90 -26.36 16.50
N PRO A 160 -21.91 -27.63 16.06
CA PRO A 160 -22.96 -28.54 16.45
C PRO A 160 -22.86 -28.73 17.97
N SER A 161 -23.98 -28.45 18.63
CA SER A 161 -24.17 -28.86 20.03
C SER A 161 -23.85 -30.35 20.12
N MET A 162 -22.71 -30.72 20.69
CA MET A 162 -22.48 -32.08 21.14
C MET A 162 -23.53 -32.38 22.17
N ALA A 163 -24.57 -33.08 21.75
CA ALA A 163 -25.55 -33.70 22.65
C ALA A 163 -24.75 -34.61 23.58
N GLU A 164 -24.82 -34.27 24.84
CA GLU A 164 -24.36 -35.02 26.00
C GLU A 164 -25.18 -36.31 26.07
N ASP A 165 -24.64 -37.39 25.51
CA ASP A 165 -25.18 -38.72 25.60
C ASP A 165 -24.75 -39.28 26.95
N THR A 166 -25.59 -39.08 27.96
CA THR A 166 -25.47 -39.76 29.28
C THR A 166 -26.08 -41.13 29.15
N PRO A 167 -25.29 -42.23 29.32
CA PRO A 167 -25.86 -43.56 29.46
C PRO A 167 -26.49 -43.69 30.87
N HIS A 168 -27.77 -43.91 30.88
CA HIS A 168 -28.47 -44.42 32.07
C HIS A 168 -28.24 -45.92 32.18
N GLU A 169 -27.61 -46.37 33.28
CA GLU A 169 -27.84 -47.65 33.96
C GLU A 169 -28.48 -47.43 35.31
#